data_7c40d88b5bf6cd220d535e20f72012e4
#
_entry.id   7c40d88b5bf6cd220d535e20f72012e4
#
_cell.length_a   1.000
_cell.length_b   1.000
_cell.length_c   1.000
_cell.angle_alpha   90.00
_cell.angle_beta   90.00
_cell.angle_gamma   90.00
#
_symmetry.space_group_name_H-M   'P 1'
#
loop_
_entity.id
_entity.type
_entity.pdbx_description
1 polymer ?
#
loop_
_entity_poly.entity_id
_entity_poly.type
_entity_poly.pdbx_seq_one_letter_code
_entity_poly.pdbx_strand_id
1 'polypeptide(L)'
;MDQANSRREMATVVHIPLLILLLHTCFGSTSVEALAGHLPDEEKGVLKEIAEQLGKKDWKFELNPCDGNSNWNTLGSRSNPFYNNTITCNCSFPNGECHVDSMYVSFPYCY
;
A
#
# COMPACT_ATOMS: atom_id res chain seq x y z
N MET A 1 24.76 -46.37 -33.40
CA MET A 1 24.84 -44.91 -33.60
C MET A 1 23.48 -44.22 -33.47
N ASP A 2 22.39 -44.86 -33.77
CA ASP A 2 21.03 -44.30 -33.69
C ASP A 2 20.54 -44.07 -32.25
N GLN A 3 21.02 -44.80 -31.26
CA GLN A 3 20.66 -44.63 -29.87
C GLN A 3 21.22 -43.35 -29.22
N ALA A 4 22.37 -42.85 -29.66
CA ALA A 4 22.96 -41.61 -29.14
C ALA A 4 22.23 -40.36 -29.66
N ASN A 5 21.70 -40.39 -30.87
CA ASN A 5 20.89 -39.32 -31.43
C ASN A 5 19.48 -39.22 -30.79
N SER A 6 18.88 -40.41 -30.52
CA SER A 6 17.59 -40.49 -29.84
C SER A 6 17.64 -39.90 -28.43
N ARG A 7 18.73 -40.11 -27.70
CA ARG A 7 18.90 -39.54 -26.34
C ARG A 7 19.11 -38.05 -26.34
N ARG A 8 19.77 -37.49 -27.35
CA ARG A 8 19.94 -36.04 -27.48
C ARG A 8 18.62 -35.34 -27.80
N GLU A 9 17.82 -35.92 -28.65
CA GLU A 9 16.49 -35.37 -28.97
C GLU A 9 15.53 -35.40 -27.75
N MET A 10 15.55 -36.45 -26.92
CA MET A 10 14.77 -36.50 -25.72
C MET A 10 15.21 -35.49 -24.69
N ALA A 11 16.50 -35.20 -24.52
CA ALA A 11 16.99 -34.18 -23.60
C ALA A 11 16.57 -32.77 -24.04
N THR A 12 16.52 -32.50 -25.33
CA THR A 12 16.11 -31.18 -25.87
C THR A 12 14.60 -30.98 -25.69
N VAL A 13 13.80 -31.99 -25.87
CA VAL A 13 12.33 -31.93 -25.70
C VAL A 13 11.92 -31.75 -24.23
N VAL A 14 12.70 -32.24 -23.28
CA VAL A 14 12.43 -32.08 -21.86
C VAL A 14 12.85 -30.70 -21.34
N HIS A 15 13.90 -30.10 -21.90
CA HIS A 15 14.37 -28.79 -21.46
C HIS A 15 13.45 -27.63 -21.87
N ILE A 16 12.85 -27.68 -23.04
CA ILE A 16 11.96 -26.62 -23.53
C ILE A 16 10.70 -26.48 -22.67
N PRO A 17 9.93 -27.53 -22.32
CA PRO A 17 8.77 -27.40 -21.45
C PRO A 17 9.14 -26.98 -20.01
N LEU A 18 10.31 -27.38 -19.51
CA LEU A 18 10.77 -26.95 -18.18
C LEU A 18 11.11 -25.44 -18.15
N LEU A 19 11.74 -24.91 -19.18
CA LEU A 19 12.01 -23.48 -19.35
C LEU A 19 10.72 -22.67 -19.49
N ILE A 20 9.74 -23.15 -20.23
CA ILE A 20 8.42 -22.52 -20.37
C ILE A 20 7.69 -22.53 -19.03
N LEU A 21 7.76 -23.59 -18.25
CA LEU A 21 7.18 -23.69 -16.92
C LEU A 21 7.82 -22.71 -15.94
N LEU A 22 9.13 -22.55 -15.95
CA LEU A 22 9.88 -21.59 -15.14
C LEU A 22 9.54 -20.14 -15.53
N LEU A 23 9.39 -19.84 -16.82
CA LEU A 23 8.95 -18.55 -17.31
C LEU A 23 7.49 -18.22 -16.88
N HIS A 24 6.61 -19.20 -16.90
CA HIS A 24 5.23 -19.04 -16.44
C HIS A 24 5.14 -18.78 -14.92
N THR A 25 5.99 -19.41 -14.12
CA THR A 25 6.04 -19.16 -12.68
C THR A 25 6.60 -17.77 -12.35
N CYS A 26 7.51 -17.25 -13.16
CA CYS A 26 8.00 -15.87 -13.01
C CYS A 26 6.95 -14.82 -13.40
N PHE A 27 6.12 -15.09 -14.40
CA PHE A 27 5.06 -14.16 -14.83
C PHE A 27 3.77 -14.29 -14.01
N GLY A 28 3.51 -15.44 -13.40
CA GLY A 28 2.33 -15.67 -12.56
C GLY A 28 2.35 -14.96 -11.20
N SER A 29 3.52 -14.47 -10.78
CA SER A 29 3.68 -13.72 -9.52
C SER A 29 3.57 -12.21 -9.68
N THR A 30 3.27 -11.70 -10.87
CA THR A 30 3.18 -10.28 -11.16
C THR A 30 1.78 -9.67 -11.11
N SER A 31 0.79 -10.39 -10.68
CA SER A 31 -0.39 -9.73 -10.10
C SER A 31 -0.09 -9.33 -8.65
N VAL A 32 1.00 -8.61 -8.46
CA VAL A 32 1.05 -7.65 -7.39
C VAL A 32 0.11 -6.54 -7.85
N GLU A 33 -1.19 -6.73 -7.66
CA GLU A 33 -2.00 -5.57 -7.42
C GLU A 33 -1.22 -4.78 -6.39
N ALA A 34 -0.77 -3.60 -6.77
CA ALA A 34 -0.28 -2.64 -5.82
C ALA A 34 -1.47 -2.38 -4.89
N LEU A 35 -1.62 -3.23 -3.88
CA LEU A 35 -2.48 -2.96 -2.75
C LEU A 35 -2.06 -1.58 -2.30
N ALA A 36 -2.96 -0.61 -2.48
CA ALA A 36 -2.78 0.72 -1.96
C ALA A 36 -2.28 0.53 -0.54
N GLY A 37 -1.05 0.99 -0.27
CA GLY A 37 -0.37 0.68 0.96
C GLY A 37 -1.28 1.00 2.13
N HIS A 38 -1.47 0.07 3.03
CA HIS A 38 -2.36 0.22 4.17
C HIS A 38 -1.58 0.61 5.42
N LEU A 39 -2.20 1.45 6.22
CA LEU A 39 -1.68 1.83 7.53
C LEU A 39 -1.92 0.67 8.52
N PRO A 40 -0.91 0.24 9.30
CA PRO A 40 -1.09 -0.75 10.36
C PRO A 40 -2.15 -0.35 11.38
N ASP A 41 -2.89 -1.33 11.90
CA ASP A 41 -3.95 -1.09 12.86
C ASP A 41 -3.47 -0.43 14.16
N GLU A 42 -2.24 -0.70 14.56
CA GLU A 42 -1.59 -0.06 15.71
C GLU A 42 -1.46 1.46 15.49
N GLU A 43 -1.00 1.89 14.32
CA GLU A 43 -0.89 3.31 13.99
C GLU A 43 -2.25 3.97 13.83
N LYS A 44 -3.24 3.27 13.29
CA LYS A 44 -4.64 3.74 13.27
C LYS A 44 -5.17 3.99 14.67
N GLY A 45 -4.85 3.09 15.61
CA GLY A 45 -5.22 3.24 17.02
C GLY A 45 -4.61 4.50 17.63
N VAL A 46 -3.34 4.77 17.38
CA VAL A 46 -2.66 5.99 17.84
C VAL A 46 -3.28 7.25 17.23
N LEU A 47 -3.55 7.24 15.92
CA LEU A 47 -4.21 8.37 15.26
C LEU A 47 -5.61 8.64 15.83
N LYS A 48 -6.35 7.59 16.16
CA LYS A 48 -7.66 7.72 16.80
C LYS A 48 -7.56 8.36 18.19
N GLU A 49 -6.58 7.95 18.98
CA GLU A 49 -6.32 8.54 20.29
C GLU A 49 -5.94 10.01 20.17
N ILE A 50 -5.08 10.37 19.21
CA ILE A 50 -4.73 11.75 18.91
C ILE A 50 -5.98 12.56 18.51
N ALA A 51 -6.81 12.02 17.65
CA ALA A 51 -8.06 12.66 17.24
C ALA A 51 -8.98 12.95 18.42
N GLU A 52 -9.14 11.99 19.32
CA GLU A 52 -9.94 12.14 20.55
C GLU A 52 -9.38 13.24 21.45
N GLN A 53 -8.07 13.27 21.66
CA GLN A 53 -7.42 14.32 22.48
C GLN A 53 -7.55 15.71 21.86
N LEU A 54 -7.54 15.80 20.53
CA LEU A 54 -7.69 17.05 19.80
C LEU A 54 -9.14 17.46 19.55
N GLY A 55 -10.10 16.63 19.95
CA GLY A 55 -11.53 16.87 19.70
C GLY A 55 -11.92 16.78 18.23
N LYS A 56 -11.16 16.04 17.41
CA LYS A 56 -11.41 15.84 15.99
C LYS A 56 -12.39 14.70 15.79
N LYS A 57 -13.68 15.02 15.63
CA LYS A 57 -14.77 14.04 15.47
C LYS A 57 -15.03 13.66 14.01
N ASP A 58 -14.41 14.35 13.07
CA ASP A 58 -14.59 14.19 11.63
C ASP A 58 -13.60 13.22 10.99
N TRP A 59 -12.64 12.70 11.76
CA TRP A 59 -11.65 11.77 11.27
C TRP A 59 -12.20 10.34 11.25
N LYS A 60 -12.13 9.70 10.09
CA LYS A 60 -12.68 8.37 9.82
C LYS A 60 -11.56 7.41 9.45
N PHE A 61 -11.01 6.72 10.43
CA PHE A 61 -9.92 5.78 10.22
C PHE A 61 -10.36 4.38 9.77
N GLU A 62 -11.65 4.17 9.53
CA GLU A 62 -12.16 3.07 8.71
C GLU A 62 -11.69 3.20 7.27
N LEU A 63 -11.47 4.44 6.81
CA LEU A 63 -10.86 4.77 5.55
C LEU A 63 -9.33 4.80 5.71
N ASN A 64 -8.61 4.47 4.63
CA ASN A 64 -7.15 4.47 4.67
C ASN A 64 -6.62 5.90 4.46
N PRO A 65 -6.00 6.54 5.45
CA PRO A 65 -5.45 7.90 5.27
C PRO A 65 -4.21 7.93 4.38
N CYS A 66 -3.65 6.77 4.02
CA CYS A 66 -2.45 6.64 3.19
C CYS A 66 -2.73 6.33 1.72
N ASP A 67 -3.99 6.26 1.30
CA ASP A 67 -4.37 5.93 -0.08
C ASP A 67 -4.38 7.13 -1.05
N GLY A 68 -4.01 8.31 -0.57
CA GLY A 68 -4.01 9.54 -1.35
C GLY A 68 -5.37 10.24 -1.44
N ASN A 69 -6.43 9.66 -0.90
CA ASN A 69 -7.74 10.29 -0.78
C ASN A 69 -7.85 11.05 0.53
N SER A 70 -8.47 12.22 0.48
CA SER A 70 -8.69 13.04 1.67
C SER A 70 -10.05 12.82 2.35
N ASN A 71 -10.77 11.78 1.95
CA ASN A 71 -12.11 11.46 2.46
C ASN A 71 -12.13 10.91 3.90
N TRP A 72 -10.97 10.60 4.48
CA TRP A 72 -10.83 10.21 5.90
C TRP A 72 -11.11 11.37 6.88
N ASN A 73 -11.09 12.61 6.40
CA ASN A 73 -11.41 13.79 7.19
C ASN A 73 -12.27 14.77 6.38
N THR A 74 -12.85 15.75 7.05
CA THR A 74 -13.55 16.84 6.40
C THR A 74 -12.55 17.82 5.81
N LEU A 75 -12.69 18.14 4.52
CA LEU A 75 -11.82 19.10 3.85
C LEU A 75 -12.07 20.51 4.36
N GLY A 76 -10.98 21.21 4.62
CA GLY A 76 -11.00 22.63 4.93
C GLY A 76 -11.38 23.48 3.72
N SER A 77 -11.95 24.63 4.00
CA SER A 77 -12.19 25.68 3.00
C SER A 77 -11.60 26.98 3.50
N ARG A 78 -11.56 28.01 2.63
CA ARG A 78 -11.12 29.35 3.06
C ARG A 78 -11.98 29.92 4.18
N SER A 79 -13.26 29.52 4.25
CA SER A 79 -14.20 29.93 5.28
C SER A 79 -14.12 29.08 6.55
N ASN A 80 -13.50 27.90 6.49
CA ASN A 80 -13.35 27.02 7.63
C ASN A 80 -12.01 26.28 7.62
N PRO A 81 -10.92 26.95 8.01
CA PRO A 81 -9.58 26.38 8.01
C PRO A 81 -9.35 25.29 9.08
N PHE A 82 -10.29 25.11 10.01
CA PHE A 82 -10.21 24.09 11.08
C PHE A 82 -10.11 22.66 10.56
N TYR A 83 -10.57 22.42 9.34
CA TYR A 83 -10.57 21.11 8.71
C TYR A 83 -9.42 20.92 7.75
N ASN A 84 -8.41 21.78 7.80
CA ASN A 84 -7.22 21.62 6.96
C ASN A 84 -6.22 20.69 7.63
N ASN A 85 -6.49 19.38 7.58
CA ASN A 85 -5.65 18.35 8.15
C ASN A 85 -5.06 17.49 7.04
N THR A 86 -3.79 17.17 7.14
CA THR A 86 -3.10 16.30 6.18
C THR A 86 -2.27 15.25 6.89
N ILE A 87 -2.25 14.05 6.35
CA ILE A 87 -1.35 12.96 6.74
C ILE A 87 -0.50 12.62 5.52
N THR A 88 0.80 12.57 5.71
CA THR A 88 1.74 12.09 4.71
C THR A 88 2.28 10.75 5.17
N CYS A 89 2.22 9.77 4.29
CA CYS A 89 2.67 8.42 4.58
C CYS A 89 3.89 8.06 3.75
N ASN A 90 4.76 7.25 4.33
CA ASN A 90 5.83 6.57 3.62
C ASN A 90 5.38 5.13 3.33
N CYS A 91 5.22 4.80 2.05
CA CYS A 91 4.76 3.50 1.57
C CYS A 91 5.88 2.70 0.86
N SER A 92 7.14 3.00 1.15
CA SER A 92 8.30 2.33 0.52
C SER A 92 8.68 1.01 1.18
N PHE A 93 7.90 0.52 2.12
CA PHE A 93 8.16 -0.74 2.83
C PHE A 93 7.80 -1.96 1.97
N PRO A 94 8.63 -3.02 1.96
CA PRO A 94 8.47 -4.15 1.04
C PRO A 94 7.23 -5.03 1.32
N ASN A 95 6.61 -4.93 2.49
CA ASN A 95 5.41 -5.68 2.87
C ASN A 95 4.09 -5.00 2.48
N GLY A 96 4.15 -3.89 1.73
CA GLY A 96 2.98 -3.11 1.34
C GLY A 96 2.38 -2.25 2.47
N GLU A 97 3.05 -2.15 3.61
CA GLU A 97 2.65 -1.26 4.69
C GLU A 97 3.07 0.18 4.41
N CYS A 98 2.21 1.09 4.81
CA CYS A 98 2.54 2.51 4.89
C CYS A 98 2.63 2.90 6.36
N HIS A 99 3.54 3.80 6.66
CA HIS A 99 3.68 4.39 7.99
C HIS A 99 3.52 5.90 7.90
N VAL A 100 2.93 6.50 8.93
CA VAL A 100 2.78 7.94 8.99
C VAL A 100 4.16 8.59 9.09
N ASP A 101 4.49 9.43 8.14
CA ASP A 101 5.73 10.19 8.08
C ASP A 101 5.58 11.56 8.74
N SER A 102 4.47 12.24 8.43
CA SER A 102 4.14 13.53 9.03
C SER A 102 2.64 13.77 9.07
N MET A 103 2.23 14.60 9.99
CA MET A 103 0.84 15.01 10.13
C MET A 103 0.78 16.52 10.39
N TYR A 104 -0.10 17.18 9.65
CA TYR A 104 -0.46 18.56 9.89
C TYR A 104 -1.90 18.66 10.35
N VAL A 105 -2.11 19.31 11.48
CA VAL A 105 -3.43 19.54 12.05
C VAL A 105 -3.66 21.01 12.24
N SER A 106 -4.75 21.50 11.68
CA SER A 106 -5.17 22.88 11.87
C SER A 106 -6.03 22.99 13.15
N PHE A 107 -5.71 23.98 13.97
CA PHE A 107 -6.44 24.28 15.17
C PHE A 107 -7.18 25.62 15.04
N PRO A 108 -8.34 25.76 15.73
CA PRO A 108 -8.93 27.08 15.93
C PRO A 108 -7.93 27.96 16.68
N TYR A 109 -7.79 29.20 16.27
CA TYR A 109 -7.03 30.18 17.04
C TYR A 109 -7.64 30.28 18.43
N CYS A 110 -6.87 29.92 19.46
CA CYS A 110 -7.19 30.31 20.82
C CYS A 110 -6.86 31.83 20.91
N TYR A 111 -7.87 32.64 20.94
CA TYR A 111 -7.75 34.05 21.33
C TYR A 111 -7.70 34.17 22.85
#